data_0a50f40eb934d532d4142b89eebe8490
#
_entry.id   0a50f40eb934d532d4142b89eebe8490
#
_cell.length_a   1.000
_cell.length_b   1.000
_cell.length_c   1.000
_cell.angle_alpha   90.00
_cell.angle_beta   90.00
_cell.angle_gamma   90.00
#
_symmetry.space_group_name_H-M   'P 1'
#
loop_
_entity.id
_entity.type
_entity.pdbx_description
1 polymer ?
#
loop_
_entity_poly.entity_id
_entity_poly.type
_entity_poly.pdbx_seq_one_letter_code
_entity_poly.pdbx_strand_id
1 'polypeptide(L)'
;MREVISVHIGQAGVQMGNSCWELYCLEHGIQPDGQMPSDTTVGGESDPFNTFFSETQAGKHVPRAVFIDLEPSVLDEIKMGPYRQLFHPEQMIHGKEDAANNYARGHYTVGKEHIDDVLDRVDKLAERCSGLQGFLIFHSFGGGTGSGFTALLMERLSIHYGKKSKLEFAVYPAPQISTAVVEPYNSILTTHTTLEHSDCAFMVDNEAIYEICRR
;
A
#
# COMPACT_ATOMS: atom_id res chain seq x y z
N MET A 1 -22.30 0.50 -0.10
CA MET A 1 -21.08 1.32 0.04
C MET A 1 -20.08 0.91 -1.03
N ARG A 2 -19.07 1.72 -1.31
CA ARG A 2 -18.06 1.44 -2.34
C ARG A 2 -16.70 1.60 -1.68
N GLU A 3 -16.17 0.49 -1.18
CA GLU A 3 -14.93 0.49 -0.40
C GLU A 3 -13.73 0.11 -1.29
N VAL A 4 -12.57 0.62 -0.92
CA VAL A 4 -11.28 0.35 -1.58
C VAL A 4 -10.25 -0.02 -0.51
N ILE A 5 -9.45 -1.03 -0.79
CA ILE A 5 -8.34 -1.44 0.08
C ILE A 5 -7.03 -0.98 -0.55
N SER A 6 -6.22 -0.26 0.24
CA SER A 6 -4.89 0.19 -0.16
C SER A 6 -3.82 -0.77 0.36
N VAL A 7 -2.88 -1.12 -0.50
CA VAL A 7 -1.76 -2.01 -0.17
C VAL A 7 -0.45 -1.29 -0.47
N HIS A 8 0.37 -1.11 0.56
CA HIS A 8 1.63 -0.37 0.50
C HIS A 8 2.79 -1.34 0.69
N ILE A 9 3.64 -1.49 -0.34
CA ILE A 9 4.65 -2.56 -0.41
C ILE A 9 6.05 -2.01 -0.57
N GLY A 10 6.95 -2.44 0.32
CA GLY A 10 8.34 -2.02 0.35
C GLY A 10 8.52 -0.58 0.82
N GLN A 11 9.75 -0.12 0.93
CA GLN A 11 10.08 1.20 1.46
C GLN A 11 9.31 2.33 0.76
N ALA A 12 9.37 2.39 -0.57
CA ALA A 12 8.70 3.47 -1.32
C ALA A 12 7.18 3.43 -1.16
N GLY A 13 6.56 2.25 -1.24
CA GLY A 13 5.12 2.08 -1.06
C GLY A 13 4.64 2.47 0.33
N VAL A 14 5.39 2.08 1.36
CA VAL A 14 5.09 2.40 2.77
C VAL A 14 5.24 3.90 3.04
N GLN A 15 6.30 4.54 2.55
CA GLN A 15 6.52 5.98 2.71
C GLN A 15 5.48 6.81 1.95
N MET A 16 5.13 6.43 0.72
CA MET A 16 4.00 7.03 0.00
C MET A 16 2.69 6.86 0.76
N GLY A 17 2.46 5.68 1.33
CA GLY A 17 1.29 5.40 2.14
C GLY A 17 1.17 6.32 3.34
N ASN A 18 2.24 6.53 4.07
CA ASN A 18 2.25 7.44 5.22
C ASN A 18 1.82 8.86 4.82
N SER A 19 2.35 9.39 3.72
CA SER A 19 1.99 10.71 3.20
C SER A 19 0.56 10.76 2.63
N CYS A 20 0.13 9.73 1.91
CA CYS A 20 -1.23 9.65 1.38
C CYS A 20 -2.29 9.63 2.50
N TRP A 21 -2.06 8.85 3.54
CA TRP A 21 -3.00 8.76 4.67
C TRP A 21 -3.03 10.02 5.52
N GLU A 22 -1.91 10.73 5.65
CA GLU A 22 -1.89 12.09 6.21
C GLU A 22 -2.78 13.02 5.42
N LEU A 23 -2.65 13.05 4.08
CA LEU A 23 -3.49 13.85 3.20
C LEU A 23 -4.97 13.49 3.34
N TYR A 24 -5.30 12.18 3.34
CA TYR A 24 -6.69 11.73 3.47
C TYR A 24 -7.30 12.09 4.82
N CYS A 25 -6.52 12.02 5.89
CA CYS A 25 -6.96 12.49 7.21
C CYS A 25 -7.25 13.99 7.22
N LEU A 26 -6.40 14.79 6.61
CA LEU A 26 -6.61 16.26 6.49
C LEU A 26 -7.85 16.58 5.67
N GLU A 27 -8.04 15.92 4.53
CA GLU A 27 -9.19 16.10 3.64
C GLU A 27 -10.54 15.76 4.32
N HIS A 28 -10.56 14.70 5.11
CA HIS A 28 -11.78 14.24 5.80
C HIS A 28 -11.96 14.79 7.21
N GLY A 29 -11.02 15.59 7.71
CA GLY A 29 -11.07 16.13 9.07
C GLY A 29 -10.87 15.09 10.17
N ILE A 30 -10.12 14.02 9.87
CA ILE A 30 -9.78 12.97 10.81
C ILE A 30 -8.48 13.33 11.53
N GLN A 31 -8.47 13.24 12.86
CA GLN A 31 -7.29 13.51 13.67
C GLN A 31 -6.28 12.35 13.59
N PRO A 32 -5.00 12.57 13.95
CA PRO A 32 -3.98 11.51 13.97
C PRO A 32 -4.30 10.30 14.87
N ASP A 33 -5.21 10.46 15.82
CA ASP A 33 -5.70 9.37 16.68
C ASP A 33 -6.90 8.61 16.07
N GLY A 34 -7.40 9.05 14.90
CA GLY A 34 -8.54 8.46 14.22
C GLY A 34 -9.90 9.03 14.63
N GLN A 35 -9.95 10.00 15.53
CA GLN A 35 -11.21 10.64 15.93
C GLN A 35 -11.63 11.71 14.91
N MET A 36 -12.94 11.87 14.72
CA MET A 36 -13.51 12.90 13.86
C MET A 36 -14.40 13.83 14.71
N PRO A 37 -13.88 15.00 15.18
CA PRO A 37 -14.63 15.88 16.09
C PRO A 37 -15.91 16.49 15.49
N SER A 38 -15.99 16.57 14.16
CA SER A 38 -17.09 17.19 13.42
C SER A 38 -18.21 16.23 13.03
N ASP A 39 -18.17 14.98 13.51
CA ASP A 39 -19.19 13.97 13.18
C ASP A 39 -20.51 14.23 13.95
N THR A 40 -21.14 15.35 13.61
CA THR A 40 -22.51 15.69 14.00
C THR A 40 -23.49 15.42 12.85
N THR A 41 -23.11 14.73 11.82
CA THR A 41 -24.00 14.41 10.71
C THR A 41 -24.92 13.26 11.08
N VAL A 42 -26.10 13.65 11.43
CA VAL A 42 -27.28 12.78 11.60
C VAL A 42 -27.57 12.10 10.25
N GLY A 43 -27.28 10.80 10.17
CA GLY A 43 -27.99 9.89 9.29
C GLY A 43 -27.95 10.16 7.78
N GLY A 44 -26.82 9.86 7.13
CA GLY A 44 -26.78 9.71 5.68
C GLY A 44 -26.07 8.41 5.30
N GLU A 45 -26.72 7.56 4.52
CA GLU A 45 -26.22 6.22 4.09
C GLU A 45 -24.96 6.24 3.22
N SER A 46 -24.27 7.36 3.04
CA SER A 46 -23.13 7.52 2.15
C SER A 46 -22.15 8.58 2.63
N ASP A 47 -21.52 8.35 3.77
CA ASP A 47 -20.41 9.20 4.17
C ASP A 47 -19.19 8.93 3.30
N PRO A 48 -18.58 9.94 2.65
CA PRO A 48 -17.50 9.77 1.68
C PRO A 48 -16.23 9.13 2.28
N PHE A 49 -16.02 9.24 3.60
CA PHE A 49 -14.87 8.63 4.28
C PHE A 49 -14.95 7.10 4.31
N ASN A 50 -16.13 6.49 4.21
CA ASN A 50 -16.31 5.02 4.26
C ASN A 50 -15.58 4.28 3.12
N THR A 51 -15.25 4.96 2.04
CA THR A 51 -14.47 4.40 0.95
C THR A 51 -13.08 3.97 1.42
N PHE A 52 -12.42 4.80 2.24
CA PHE A 52 -11.05 4.60 2.68
C PHE A 52 -10.91 4.22 4.15
N PHE A 53 -11.86 4.59 4.98
CA PHE A 53 -11.82 4.36 6.42
C PHE A 53 -12.96 3.44 6.87
N SER A 54 -12.64 2.57 7.82
CA SER A 54 -13.64 1.82 8.57
C SER A 54 -13.82 2.44 9.95
N GLU A 55 -15.05 2.50 10.42
CA GLU A 55 -15.35 2.99 11.75
C GLU A 55 -15.41 1.84 12.75
N THR A 56 -14.77 2.00 13.91
CA THR A 56 -14.85 1.06 15.02
C THR A 56 -16.05 1.41 15.90
N GLN A 57 -16.48 0.48 16.77
CA GLN A 57 -17.55 0.72 17.73
C GLN A 57 -17.29 1.91 18.68
N ALA A 58 -16.02 2.28 18.86
CA ALA A 58 -15.61 3.44 19.66
C ALA A 58 -15.58 4.77 18.89
N GLY A 59 -16.05 4.78 17.62
CA GLY A 59 -16.06 5.98 16.78
C GLY A 59 -14.67 6.33 16.17
N LYS A 60 -13.71 5.42 16.28
CA LYS A 60 -12.39 5.62 15.69
C LYS A 60 -12.39 5.20 14.22
N HIS A 61 -11.87 6.07 13.36
CA HIS A 61 -11.70 5.81 11.94
C HIS A 61 -10.33 5.16 11.68
N VAL A 62 -10.34 3.97 11.08
CA VAL A 62 -9.14 3.19 10.78
C VAL A 62 -9.01 3.02 9.26
N PRO A 63 -7.84 3.32 8.68
CA PRO A 63 -7.60 3.13 7.25
C PRO A 63 -7.85 1.70 6.78
N ARG A 64 -8.47 1.56 5.62
CA ARG A 64 -8.56 0.26 4.93
C ARG A 64 -7.26 0.02 4.17
N ALA A 65 -6.20 -0.26 4.90
CA ALA A 65 -4.85 -0.37 4.35
C ALA A 65 -4.07 -1.51 4.98
N VAL A 66 -3.13 -2.05 4.21
CA VAL A 66 -2.10 -2.98 4.67
C VAL A 66 -0.74 -2.43 4.26
N PHE A 67 0.19 -2.42 5.20
CA PHE A 67 1.58 -2.01 5.00
C PHE A 67 2.46 -3.24 5.12
N ILE A 68 3.29 -3.45 4.12
CA ILE A 68 4.09 -4.67 3.98
C ILE A 68 5.52 -4.30 3.65
N ASP A 69 6.46 -4.78 4.45
CA ASP A 69 7.87 -4.76 4.09
C ASP A 69 8.56 -6.03 4.60
N LEU A 70 9.59 -6.49 3.93
CA LEU A 70 10.36 -7.67 4.34
C LEU A 70 11.34 -7.34 5.45
N GLU A 71 11.61 -6.05 5.71
CA GLU A 71 12.38 -5.58 6.86
C GLU A 71 11.52 -4.69 7.80
N PRO A 72 11.86 -4.60 9.09
CA PRO A 72 11.05 -3.87 10.05
C PRO A 72 11.26 -2.35 10.06
N SER A 73 12.40 -1.84 9.58
CA SER A 73 12.86 -0.47 9.83
C SER A 73 11.89 0.61 9.38
N VAL A 74 11.33 0.47 8.17
CA VAL A 74 10.42 1.48 7.60
C VAL A 74 9.05 1.47 8.30
N LEU A 75 8.56 0.29 8.66
CA LEU A 75 7.30 0.17 9.41
C LEU A 75 7.43 0.65 10.85
N ASP A 76 8.58 0.45 11.48
CA ASP A 76 8.85 0.96 12.82
C ASP A 76 8.89 2.49 12.86
N GLU A 77 9.33 3.14 11.78
CA GLU A 77 9.24 4.59 11.64
C GLU A 77 7.78 5.08 11.70
N ILE A 78 6.85 4.40 11.05
CA ILE A 78 5.41 4.73 11.12
C ILE A 78 4.88 4.49 12.53
N LYS A 79 5.25 3.39 13.18
CA LYS A 79 4.84 3.07 14.55
C LYS A 79 5.33 4.08 15.60
N MET A 80 6.39 4.83 15.31
CA MET A 80 6.93 5.89 16.15
C MET A 80 6.45 7.29 15.73
N GLY A 81 5.85 7.40 14.55
CA GLY A 81 5.44 8.66 13.95
C GLY A 81 4.19 9.30 14.54
N PRO A 82 3.80 10.48 14.04
CA PRO A 82 2.63 11.22 14.52
C PRO A 82 1.31 10.45 14.31
N TYR A 83 1.22 9.61 13.29
CA TYR A 83 0.04 8.79 12.95
C TYR A 83 0.09 7.37 13.53
N ARG A 84 0.94 7.10 14.52
CA ARG A 84 1.08 5.77 15.14
C ARG A 84 -0.22 5.17 15.68
N GLN A 85 -1.15 6.01 16.09
CA GLN A 85 -2.44 5.58 16.65
C GLN A 85 -3.52 5.37 15.58
N LEU A 86 -3.29 5.85 14.36
CA LEU A 86 -4.27 5.74 13.26
C LEU A 86 -4.41 4.30 12.77
N PHE A 87 -3.28 3.62 12.61
CA PHE A 87 -3.24 2.26 12.05
C PHE A 87 -3.37 1.20 13.13
N HIS A 88 -4.07 0.13 12.80
CA HIS A 88 -4.09 -1.05 13.66
C HIS A 88 -2.76 -1.81 13.53
N PRO A 89 -2.16 -2.30 14.63
CA PRO A 89 -0.89 -3.04 14.57
C PRO A 89 -0.89 -4.23 13.61
N GLU A 90 -2.03 -4.89 13.46
CA GLU A 90 -2.19 -6.03 12.55
C GLU A 90 -2.14 -5.64 11.06
N GLN A 91 -2.26 -4.36 10.72
CA GLN A 91 -2.16 -3.86 9.34
C GLN A 91 -0.71 -3.70 8.87
N MET A 92 0.26 -3.84 9.78
CA MET A 92 1.69 -3.67 9.51
C MET A 92 2.40 -5.02 9.58
N ILE A 93 2.70 -5.57 8.42
CA ILE A 93 3.33 -6.89 8.28
C ILE A 93 4.78 -6.71 7.85
N HIS A 94 5.71 -7.25 8.62
CA HIS A 94 7.13 -7.20 8.31
C HIS A 94 7.80 -8.56 8.47
N GLY A 95 8.81 -8.80 7.64
CA GLY A 95 9.71 -9.92 7.75
C GLY A 95 10.91 -9.60 8.66
N LYS A 96 11.87 -10.51 8.65
CA LYS A 96 13.16 -10.37 9.36
C LYS A 96 14.32 -10.12 8.42
N GLU A 97 14.19 -10.52 7.16
CA GLU A 97 15.22 -10.42 6.14
C GLU A 97 14.70 -9.63 4.94
N ASP A 98 15.47 -8.61 4.55
CA ASP A 98 15.24 -7.83 3.33
C ASP A 98 15.43 -8.69 2.05
N ALA A 99 14.79 -8.27 0.97
CA ALA A 99 14.99 -8.84 -0.36
C ALA A 99 16.31 -8.39 -1.04
N ALA A 100 17.11 -7.54 -0.40
CA ALA A 100 18.41 -7.06 -0.88
C ALA A 100 18.40 -6.56 -2.34
N ASN A 101 17.40 -5.76 -2.69
CA ASN A 101 17.18 -5.27 -4.06
C ASN A 101 17.10 -6.36 -5.14
N ASN A 102 16.66 -7.56 -4.78
CA ASN A 102 16.59 -8.70 -5.67
C ASN A 102 15.15 -9.16 -5.85
N TYR A 103 14.62 -9.01 -7.07
CA TYR A 103 13.27 -9.46 -7.43
C TYR A 103 13.04 -10.93 -7.06
N ALA A 104 13.99 -11.82 -7.35
CA ALA A 104 13.82 -13.25 -7.07
C ALA A 104 13.71 -13.56 -5.57
N ARG A 105 14.41 -12.84 -4.72
CA ARG A 105 14.27 -12.98 -3.27
C ARG A 105 12.89 -12.49 -2.80
N GLY A 106 12.44 -11.36 -3.30
CA GLY A 106 11.13 -10.80 -2.98
C GLY A 106 9.96 -11.66 -3.46
N HIS A 107 10.13 -12.36 -4.58
CA HIS A 107 9.07 -13.18 -5.19
C HIS A 107 9.09 -14.64 -4.74
N TYR A 108 10.26 -15.30 -4.79
CA TYR A 108 10.35 -16.78 -4.66
C TYR A 108 10.81 -17.28 -3.30
N THR A 109 11.63 -16.53 -2.58
CA THR A 109 12.21 -16.99 -1.31
C THR A 109 11.57 -16.28 -0.13
N VAL A 110 12.10 -15.13 0.26
CA VAL A 110 11.61 -14.40 1.44
C VAL A 110 10.12 -14.01 1.31
N GLY A 111 9.69 -13.60 0.11
CA GLY A 111 8.30 -13.22 -0.11
C GLY A 111 7.30 -14.36 0.10
N LYS A 112 7.65 -15.59 -0.28
CA LYS A 112 6.77 -16.75 -0.08
C LYS A 112 6.51 -17.11 1.38
N GLU A 113 7.39 -16.74 2.28
CA GLU A 113 7.20 -16.97 3.72
C GLU A 113 6.11 -16.08 4.32
N HIS A 114 5.84 -14.93 3.69
CA HIS A 114 4.94 -13.91 4.24
C HIS A 114 3.65 -13.71 3.44
N ILE A 115 3.54 -14.30 2.25
CA ILE A 115 2.40 -14.06 1.35
C ILE A 115 1.06 -14.50 1.96
N ASP A 116 1.03 -15.62 2.64
CA ASP A 116 -0.20 -16.16 3.21
C ASP A 116 -0.69 -15.29 4.39
N ASP A 117 0.21 -14.77 5.22
CA ASP A 117 -0.11 -13.82 6.28
C ASP A 117 -0.69 -12.51 5.71
N VAL A 118 -0.13 -12.04 4.60
CA VAL A 118 -0.62 -10.84 3.92
C VAL A 118 -2.01 -11.05 3.35
N LEU A 119 -2.24 -12.19 2.68
CA LEU A 119 -3.56 -12.53 2.14
C LEU A 119 -4.61 -12.66 3.25
N ASP A 120 -4.30 -13.29 4.38
CA ASP A 120 -5.19 -13.36 5.55
C ASP A 120 -5.60 -11.97 6.06
N ARG A 121 -4.67 -11.00 6.05
CA ARG A 121 -4.99 -9.61 6.44
C ARG A 121 -5.84 -8.89 5.42
N VAL A 122 -5.57 -9.08 4.14
CA VAL A 122 -6.39 -8.54 3.05
C VAL A 122 -7.80 -9.12 3.10
N ASP A 123 -7.93 -10.43 3.32
CA ASP A 123 -9.23 -11.10 3.43
C ASP A 123 -10.03 -10.57 4.62
N LYS A 124 -9.42 -10.36 5.77
CA LYS A 124 -10.07 -9.74 6.95
C LYS A 124 -10.55 -8.31 6.69
N LEU A 125 -9.81 -7.53 5.90
CA LEU A 125 -10.26 -6.20 5.49
C LEU A 125 -11.42 -6.29 4.50
N ALA A 126 -11.35 -7.22 3.54
CA ALA A 126 -12.40 -7.44 2.54
C ALA A 126 -13.72 -7.92 3.17
N GLU A 127 -13.67 -8.78 4.19
CA GLU A 127 -14.84 -9.24 4.94
C GLU A 127 -15.58 -8.10 5.65
N ARG A 128 -14.88 -7.03 6.01
CA ARG A 128 -15.47 -5.82 6.61
C ARG A 128 -16.04 -4.85 5.59
N CYS A 129 -15.88 -5.11 4.31
CA CYS A 129 -16.44 -4.32 3.23
C CYS A 129 -17.81 -4.86 2.82
N SER A 130 -18.78 -3.97 2.63
CA SER A 130 -20.09 -4.34 2.09
C SER A 130 -20.12 -4.41 0.56
N GLY A 131 -19.23 -3.66 -0.10
CA GLY A 131 -19.14 -3.58 -1.57
C GLY A 131 -17.73 -3.18 -2.02
N LEU A 132 -16.77 -4.08 -1.82
CA LEU A 132 -15.39 -3.87 -2.26
C LEU A 132 -15.32 -3.62 -3.77
N GLN A 133 -14.77 -2.47 -4.18
CA GLN A 133 -14.58 -2.10 -5.58
C GLN A 133 -13.26 -2.65 -6.14
N GLY A 134 -12.19 -2.61 -5.34
CA GLY A 134 -10.88 -3.03 -5.78
C GLY A 134 -9.76 -2.62 -4.83
N PHE A 135 -8.55 -2.64 -5.39
CA PHE A 135 -7.31 -2.42 -4.64
C PHE A 135 -6.50 -1.28 -5.25
N LEU A 136 -5.87 -0.48 -4.40
CA LEU A 136 -4.83 0.48 -4.75
C LEU A 136 -3.50 -0.08 -4.27
N ILE A 137 -2.54 -0.27 -5.16
CA ILE A 137 -1.27 -0.93 -4.87
C ILE A 137 -0.13 0.05 -5.09
N PHE A 138 0.58 0.37 -4.01
CA PHE A 138 1.68 1.34 -4.00
C PHE A 138 3.00 0.61 -3.82
N HIS A 139 3.90 0.75 -4.78
CA HIS A 139 5.20 0.08 -4.76
C HIS A 139 6.25 0.78 -5.64
N SER A 140 7.50 0.31 -5.59
CA SER A 140 8.54 0.71 -6.54
C SER A 140 8.86 -0.41 -7.51
N PHE A 141 9.37 -0.06 -8.67
CA PHE A 141 9.86 -1.05 -9.65
C PHE A 141 11.29 -1.52 -9.36
N GLY A 142 12.10 -0.65 -8.75
CA GLY A 142 13.55 -0.91 -8.60
C GLY A 142 13.94 -1.76 -7.40
N GLY A 143 13.19 -1.70 -6.29
CA GLY A 143 13.48 -2.45 -5.07
C GLY A 143 13.13 -3.94 -5.17
N GLY A 144 13.74 -4.77 -4.34
CA GLY A 144 13.46 -6.22 -4.32
C GLY A 144 12.07 -6.56 -3.79
N THR A 145 11.66 -5.94 -2.68
CA THR A 145 10.31 -6.12 -2.10
C THR A 145 9.27 -5.45 -2.98
N GLY A 146 9.45 -4.20 -3.36
CA GLY A 146 8.51 -3.44 -4.17
C GLY A 146 8.27 -4.05 -5.56
N SER A 147 9.24 -4.73 -6.15
CA SER A 147 9.10 -5.44 -7.43
C SER A 147 8.65 -6.89 -7.25
N GLY A 148 9.42 -7.68 -6.49
CA GLY A 148 9.22 -9.13 -6.40
C GLY A 148 8.01 -9.53 -5.57
N PHE A 149 7.83 -8.94 -4.39
CA PHE A 149 6.68 -9.25 -3.54
C PHE A 149 5.38 -8.71 -4.14
N THR A 150 5.41 -7.53 -4.79
CA THR A 150 4.22 -7.00 -5.48
C THR A 150 3.77 -7.93 -6.60
N ALA A 151 4.69 -8.42 -7.42
CA ALA A 151 4.37 -9.38 -8.48
C ALA A 151 3.70 -10.65 -7.92
N LEU A 152 4.24 -11.22 -6.84
CA LEU A 152 3.67 -12.37 -6.16
C LEU A 152 2.26 -12.08 -5.61
N LEU A 153 2.09 -10.94 -4.94
CA LEU A 153 0.79 -10.56 -4.38
C LEU A 153 -0.25 -10.30 -5.46
N MET A 154 0.12 -9.64 -6.56
CA MET A 154 -0.79 -9.37 -7.69
C MET A 154 -1.29 -10.66 -8.33
N GLU A 155 -0.44 -11.66 -8.50
CA GLU A 155 -0.83 -12.99 -8.98
C GLU A 155 -1.87 -13.63 -8.05
N ARG A 156 -1.62 -13.59 -6.74
CA ARG A 156 -2.53 -14.15 -5.74
C ARG A 156 -3.86 -13.39 -5.66
N LEU A 157 -3.83 -12.07 -5.66
CA LEU A 157 -5.04 -11.24 -5.68
C LEU A 157 -5.87 -11.47 -6.94
N SER A 158 -5.25 -11.72 -8.07
CA SER A 158 -5.97 -12.03 -9.32
C SER A 158 -6.68 -13.38 -9.27
N ILE A 159 -6.17 -14.32 -8.52
CA ILE A 159 -6.85 -15.61 -8.28
C ILE A 159 -8.01 -15.45 -7.30
N HIS A 160 -7.80 -14.78 -6.17
CA HIS A 160 -8.80 -14.64 -5.11
C HIS A 160 -9.87 -13.59 -5.44
N TYR A 161 -9.48 -12.49 -6.10
CA TYR A 161 -10.29 -11.31 -6.38
C TYR A 161 -10.28 -10.92 -7.87
N GLY A 162 -10.33 -11.90 -8.78
CA GLY A 162 -10.14 -11.69 -10.22
C GLY A 162 -11.09 -10.68 -10.88
N LYS A 163 -12.27 -10.45 -10.29
CA LYS A 163 -13.26 -9.47 -10.80
C LYS A 163 -13.11 -8.07 -10.20
N LYS A 164 -12.20 -7.89 -9.24
CA LYS A 164 -11.98 -6.61 -8.59
C LYS A 164 -10.88 -5.82 -9.32
N SER A 165 -11.10 -4.54 -9.49
CA SER A 165 -10.13 -3.66 -10.14
C SER A 165 -8.87 -3.51 -9.30
N LYS A 166 -7.72 -3.49 -9.95
CA LYS A 166 -6.40 -3.27 -9.34
C LYS A 166 -5.72 -2.10 -10.04
N LEU A 167 -5.49 -1.03 -9.27
CA LEU A 167 -4.77 0.15 -9.71
C LEU A 167 -3.40 0.18 -9.05
N GLU A 168 -2.36 0.34 -9.86
CA GLU A 168 -0.98 0.48 -9.38
C GLU A 168 -0.55 1.95 -9.34
N PHE A 169 0.18 2.30 -8.27
CA PHE A 169 0.93 3.54 -8.15
C PHE A 169 2.40 3.16 -7.97
N ALA A 170 3.15 3.25 -9.04
CA ALA A 170 4.50 2.71 -9.10
C ALA A 170 5.55 3.82 -9.24
N VAL A 171 6.60 3.74 -8.40
CA VAL A 171 7.78 4.59 -8.56
C VAL A 171 8.70 3.94 -9.57
N TYR A 172 8.84 4.61 -10.72
CA TYR A 172 9.73 4.22 -11.81
C TYR A 172 11.18 4.62 -11.50
N PRO A 173 12.17 3.78 -11.82
CA PRO A 173 13.57 4.13 -11.56
C PRO A 173 14.01 5.31 -12.43
N ALA A 174 14.49 6.37 -11.78
CA ALA A 174 15.03 7.54 -12.46
C ALA A 174 16.46 7.26 -12.93
N PRO A 175 16.82 7.58 -14.18
CA PRO A 175 18.14 7.21 -14.73
C PRO A 175 19.32 7.81 -13.97
N GLN A 176 19.16 9.01 -13.39
CA GLN A 176 20.24 9.73 -12.71
C GLN A 176 20.24 9.58 -11.18
N ILE A 177 19.17 9.05 -10.61
CA ILE A 177 18.96 8.94 -9.14
C ILE A 177 18.79 7.48 -8.73
N SER A 178 19.25 6.54 -9.54
CA SER A 178 19.18 5.12 -9.23
C SER A 178 20.14 4.76 -8.08
N THR A 179 19.61 4.11 -7.05
CA THR A 179 20.40 3.65 -5.89
C THR A 179 20.93 2.24 -6.05
N ALA A 180 20.36 1.43 -6.94
CA ALA A 180 20.75 0.05 -7.17
C ALA A 180 21.03 -0.22 -8.66
N VAL A 181 22.15 -0.85 -8.94
CA VAL A 181 22.58 -1.22 -10.31
C VAL A 181 21.59 -2.17 -10.98
N VAL A 182 20.88 -2.97 -10.20
CA VAL A 182 19.94 -4.01 -10.68
C VAL A 182 18.50 -3.52 -10.89
N GLU A 183 18.22 -2.24 -10.65
CA GLU A 183 16.87 -1.67 -10.84
C GLU A 183 16.26 -1.94 -12.23
N PRO A 184 17.00 -1.86 -13.34
CA PRO A 184 16.44 -2.18 -14.65
C PRO A 184 15.94 -3.62 -14.76
N TYR A 185 16.66 -4.58 -14.17
CA TYR A 185 16.24 -5.98 -14.15
C TYR A 185 14.98 -6.18 -13.35
N ASN A 186 14.91 -5.64 -12.13
CA ASN A 186 13.74 -5.71 -11.27
C ASN A 186 12.52 -5.07 -11.95
N SER A 187 12.70 -3.94 -12.62
CA SER A 187 11.65 -3.23 -13.32
C SER A 187 11.05 -4.02 -14.47
N ILE A 188 11.89 -4.68 -15.28
CA ILE A 188 11.41 -5.52 -16.37
C ILE A 188 10.66 -6.74 -15.84
N LEU A 189 11.20 -7.39 -14.82
CA LEU A 189 10.59 -8.59 -14.24
C LEU A 189 9.24 -8.29 -13.58
N THR A 190 9.14 -7.21 -12.82
CA THR A 190 7.86 -6.82 -12.21
C THR A 190 6.84 -6.39 -13.26
N THR A 191 7.24 -5.59 -14.24
CA THR A 191 6.33 -5.14 -15.31
C THR A 191 5.78 -6.32 -16.10
N HIS A 192 6.62 -7.29 -16.44
CA HIS A 192 6.20 -8.49 -17.15
C HIS A 192 5.10 -9.25 -16.40
N THR A 193 5.23 -9.38 -15.09
CA THR A 193 4.27 -10.12 -14.27
C THR A 193 3.02 -9.29 -13.96
N THR A 194 3.17 -8.00 -13.63
CA THR A 194 2.04 -7.18 -13.19
C THR A 194 1.17 -6.68 -14.33
N LEU A 195 1.70 -6.60 -15.55
CA LEU A 195 0.98 -6.09 -16.72
C LEU A 195 -0.34 -6.82 -16.99
N GLU A 196 -0.38 -8.13 -16.76
CA GLU A 196 -1.58 -8.95 -16.99
C GLU A 196 -2.58 -8.87 -15.81
N HIS A 197 -2.15 -8.37 -14.65
CA HIS A 197 -2.93 -8.36 -13.42
C HIS A 197 -3.40 -6.97 -12.98
N SER A 198 -2.94 -5.92 -13.66
CA SER A 198 -3.28 -4.53 -13.37
C SER A 198 -4.25 -3.97 -14.40
N ASP A 199 -5.29 -3.29 -13.94
CA ASP A 199 -6.24 -2.61 -14.82
C ASP A 199 -5.75 -1.23 -15.24
N CYS A 200 -5.01 -0.55 -14.37
CA CYS A 200 -4.43 0.76 -14.63
C CYS A 200 -3.18 0.94 -13.77
N ALA A 201 -2.14 1.53 -14.35
CA ALA A 201 -0.89 1.84 -13.64
C ALA A 201 -0.54 3.31 -13.82
N PHE A 202 -0.32 4.00 -12.69
CA PHE A 202 0.22 5.35 -12.61
C PHE A 202 1.69 5.27 -12.25
N MET A 203 2.53 5.66 -13.18
CA MET A 203 3.99 5.66 -12.98
C MET A 203 4.47 7.06 -12.66
N VAL A 204 5.26 7.19 -11.60
CA VAL A 204 5.89 8.43 -11.18
C VAL A 204 7.41 8.27 -11.18
N ASP A 205 8.09 9.32 -11.62
CA ASP A 205 9.55 9.42 -11.61
C ASP A 205 9.96 10.43 -10.55
N ASN A 206 10.83 10.01 -9.63
CA ASN A 206 11.31 10.88 -8.56
C ASN A 206 12.08 12.12 -9.10
N GLU A 207 12.80 11.98 -10.20
CA GLU A 207 13.51 13.11 -10.82
C GLU A 207 12.54 14.21 -11.28
N ALA A 208 11.46 13.81 -11.95
CA ALA A 208 10.42 14.74 -12.38
C ALA A 208 9.71 15.42 -11.19
N ILE A 209 9.47 14.69 -10.10
CA ILE A 209 8.89 15.23 -8.88
C ILE A 209 9.85 16.26 -8.25
N TYR A 210 11.14 15.96 -8.17
CA TYR A 210 12.13 16.89 -7.64
C TYR A 210 12.24 18.17 -8.47
N GLU A 211 12.14 18.09 -9.79
CA GLU A 211 12.11 19.26 -10.66
C GLU A 211 10.89 20.16 -10.39
N ILE A 212 9.72 19.57 -10.18
CA ILE A 212 8.51 20.31 -9.83
C ILE A 212 8.66 21.01 -8.47
N CYS A 213 9.21 20.30 -7.47
CA CYS A 213 9.42 20.86 -6.13
C CYS A 213 10.48 21.96 -6.06
N ARG A 214 11.39 22.05 -7.05
CA ARG A 214 12.42 23.10 -7.13
C ARG A 214 11.95 24.39 -7.78
N ARG A 215 10.82 24.38 -8.46
CA ARG A 215 10.20 25.56 -9.09
C ARG A 215 9.42 26.38 -8.07
#